data_dc12c5193433b8ed81d75688a0e3f3e3
#
_entry.id   dc12c5193433b8ed81d75688a0e3f3e3
#
_cell.length_a   1.000
_cell.length_b   1.000
_cell.length_c   1.000
_cell.angle_alpha   90.00
_cell.angle_beta   90.00
_cell.angle_gamma   90.00
#
_symmetry.space_group_name_H-M   'P 1'
#
loop_
_entity.id
_entity.type
_entity.pdbx_description
1 polymer ?
#
loop_
_entity_poly.entity_id
_entity_poly.type
_entity_poly.pdbx_seq_one_letter_code
_entity_poly.pdbx_strand_id
1 'polypeptide(L)'
;DITAHNIQTVAVSHSILQEGVSDTLHFGKMRQGEIIKKQLRITNDDTTPMIILRHITSCGCTTVNYERKPIASGESTTIDFEFNSRGEVGWQMKLMEFYFAEKDTPLKIYIEAEVE
;
A
#
# COMPACT_ATOMS: atom_id res chain seq x y z
N ASP A 1 2.08 -21.53 2.36
CA ASP A 1 1.88 -20.38 3.20
C ASP A 1 0.87 -19.43 2.57
N ILE A 2 -0.14 -19.10 3.31
CA ILE A 2 -1.19 -18.20 2.86
C ILE A 2 -0.68 -16.79 2.53
N THR A 3 0.40 -16.37 3.15
CA THR A 3 0.94 -15.03 2.90
C THR A 3 1.34 -14.84 1.45
N ALA A 4 1.87 -15.88 0.81
CA ALA A 4 2.30 -15.80 -0.59
C ALA A 4 1.13 -15.53 -1.54
N HIS A 5 -0.07 -15.98 -1.18
CA HIS A 5 -1.26 -15.78 -1.99
C HIS A 5 -1.92 -14.41 -1.77
N ASN A 6 -1.44 -13.65 -0.79
CA ASN A 6 -2.01 -12.36 -0.42
C ASN A 6 -1.15 -11.18 -0.84
N ILE A 7 -0.13 -11.43 -1.66
CA ILE A 7 0.69 -10.35 -2.21
C ILE A 7 -0.07 -9.75 -3.39
N GLN A 8 -0.43 -8.48 -3.26
CA GLN A 8 -1.04 -7.74 -4.34
C GLN A 8 0.03 -6.95 -5.07
N THR A 9 -0.02 -6.98 -6.39
CA THR A 9 0.94 -6.24 -7.23
C THR A 9 0.23 -5.07 -7.89
N VAL A 10 0.83 -3.89 -7.79
CA VAL A 10 0.33 -2.68 -8.42
C VAL A 10 1.41 -2.15 -9.35
N ALA A 11 1.05 -1.96 -10.62
CA ALA A 11 1.93 -1.36 -11.62
C ALA A 11 1.79 0.16 -11.55
N VAL A 12 2.92 0.86 -11.56
CA VAL A 12 2.95 2.32 -11.42
C VAL A 12 3.83 2.92 -12.50
N SER A 13 3.31 3.94 -13.17
CA SER A 13 4.05 4.73 -14.14
C SER A 13 3.63 6.20 -13.99
N HIS A 14 4.36 7.10 -14.65
CA HIS A 14 4.03 8.52 -14.60
C HIS A 14 2.60 8.78 -15.09
N SER A 15 2.22 8.20 -16.23
CA SER A 15 0.87 8.38 -16.78
C SER A 15 -0.21 7.79 -15.88
N ILE A 16 0.06 6.62 -15.30
CA ILE A 16 -0.88 5.97 -14.38
C ILE A 16 -1.10 6.85 -13.14
N LEU A 17 -0.03 7.39 -12.57
CA LEU A 17 -0.15 8.27 -11.41
C LEU A 17 -0.95 9.53 -11.74
N GLN A 18 -0.77 10.10 -12.92
CA GLN A 18 -1.52 11.28 -13.34
C GLN A 18 -3.02 11.00 -13.49
N GLU A 19 -3.39 9.79 -13.82
CA GLU A 19 -4.79 9.36 -13.90
C GLU A 19 -5.42 9.19 -12.51
N GLY A 20 -4.62 9.21 -11.46
CA GLY A 20 -5.11 9.10 -10.10
C GLY A 20 -5.40 7.67 -9.68
N VAL A 21 -4.43 6.79 -9.89
CA VAL A 21 -4.59 5.37 -9.54
C VAL A 21 -4.83 5.19 -8.05
N SER A 22 -5.87 4.43 -7.75
CA SER A 22 -6.13 3.94 -6.42
C SER A 22 -6.49 2.46 -6.48
N ASP A 23 -6.19 1.73 -5.44
CA ASP A 23 -6.54 0.33 -5.31
C ASP A 23 -7.01 0.07 -3.88
N THR A 24 -7.82 -0.97 -3.70
CA THR A 24 -8.37 -1.31 -2.39
C THR A 24 -8.02 -2.75 -2.06
N LEU A 25 -7.43 -2.95 -0.87
CA LEU A 25 -7.12 -4.26 -0.34
C LEU A 25 -8.23 -4.67 0.60
N HIS A 26 -8.95 -5.75 0.26
CA HIS A 26 -10.10 -6.22 1.02
C HIS A 26 -9.66 -7.35 1.96
N PHE A 27 -9.77 -7.11 3.27
CA PHE A 27 -9.39 -8.11 4.27
C PHE A 27 -10.60 -8.84 4.88
N GLY A 28 -11.82 -8.38 4.57
CA GLY A 28 -13.02 -9.01 5.09
C GLY A 28 -13.20 -8.76 6.58
N LYS A 29 -13.68 -9.78 7.27
CA LYS A 29 -13.98 -9.68 8.70
C LYS A 29 -12.76 -10.01 9.55
N MET A 30 -12.58 -9.26 10.64
CA MET A 30 -11.52 -9.50 11.60
C MET A 30 -12.03 -9.18 13.00
N ARG A 31 -11.37 -9.75 14.00
CA ARG A 31 -11.71 -9.48 15.40
C ARG A 31 -10.96 -8.27 15.90
N GLN A 32 -11.60 -7.52 16.79
CA GLN A 32 -10.96 -6.40 17.45
C GLN A 32 -9.69 -6.87 18.16
N GLY A 33 -8.59 -6.14 17.94
CA GLY A 33 -7.30 -6.47 18.51
C GLY A 33 -6.40 -7.30 17.59
N GLU A 34 -6.95 -7.88 16.53
CA GLU A 34 -6.12 -8.60 15.56
C GLU A 34 -5.27 -7.63 14.76
N ILE A 35 -4.08 -8.10 14.38
CA ILE A 35 -3.16 -7.34 13.53
C ILE A 35 -3.03 -8.09 12.20
N ILE A 36 -3.31 -7.39 11.11
CA ILE A 36 -3.08 -7.92 9.76
C ILE A 36 -1.72 -7.45 9.30
N LYS A 37 -0.85 -8.40 8.92
CA LYS A 37 0.46 -8.13 8.34
C LYS A 37 0.46 -8.63 6.91
N LYS A 38 0.68 -7.73 5.96
CA LYS A 38 0.64 -8.06 4.53
C LYS A 38 1.77 -7.38 3.79
N GLN A 39 1.96 -7.81 2.55
CA GLN A 39 2.93 -7.22 1.64
C GLN A 39 2.22 -6.68 0.41
N LEU A 40 2.68 -5.53 -0.06
CA LEU A 40 2.25 -4.94 -1.31
C LEU A 40 3.48 -4.86 -2.20
N ARG A 41 3.35 -5.34 -3.45
CA ARG A 41 4.44 -5.24 -4.43
C ARG A 41 4.13 -4.11 -5.39
N ILE A 42 5.04 -3.16 -5.52
CA ILE A 42 4.92 -2.07 -6.49
C ILE A 42 5.90 -2.36 -7.61
N THR A 43 5.38 -2.43 -8.84
CA THR A 43 6.19 -2.63 -10.05
C THR A 43 6.31 -1.32 -10.78
N ASN A 44 7.54 -0.95 -11.13
CA ASN A 44 7.80 0.25 -11.91
C ASN A 44 7.52 -0.05 -13.39
N ASP A 45 6.40 0.46 -13.88
CA ASP A 45 5.97 0.31 -15.27
C ASP A 45 6.31 1.56 -16.09
N ASP A 46 7.25 2.35 -15.61
CA ASP A 46 7.76 3.53 -16.32
C ASP A 46 9.06 3.18 -17.04
N THR A 47 9.49 4.05 -17.94
CA THR A 47 10.77 3.90 -18.64
C THR A 47 11.96 4.41 -17.83
N THR A 48 11.70 5.15 -16.76
CA THR A 48 12.71 5.73 -15.89
C THR A 48 12.62 5.12 -14.48
N PRO A 49 13.72 5.14 -13.71
CA PRO A 49 13.67 4.68 -12.32
C PRO A 49 12.71 5.51 -11.48
N MET A 50 12.12 4.88 -10.47
CA MET A 50 11.21 5.55 -9.53
C MET A 50 11.71 5.34 -8.11
N ILE A 51 11.58 6.37 -7.27
CA ILE A 51 11.95 6.30 -5.85
C ILE A 51 10.75 6.72 -5.02
N ILE A 52 10.42 5.91 -4.00
CA ILE A 52 9.42 6.30 -3.00
C ILE A 52 10.11 7.26 -2.03
N LEU A 53 9.65 8.51 -2.00
CA LEU A 53 10.21 9.53 -1.10
C LEU A 53 9.63 9.43 0.30
N ARG A 54 8.33 9.24 0.39
CA ARG A 54 7.61 9.23 1.66
C ARG A 54 6.26 8.57 1.49
N HIS A 55 5.67 8.23 2.61
CA HIS A 55 4.30 7.73 2.64
C HIS A 55 3.50 8.50 3.69
N ILE A 56 2.19 8.50 3.53
CA ILE A 56 1.26 9.06 4.51
C ILE A 56 0.18 8.02 4.77
N THR A 57 -0.17 7.81 6.03
CA THR A 57 -1.27 6.95 6.41
C THR A 57 -2.36 7.80 7.07
N SER A 58 -3.62 7.42 6.83
CA SER A 58 -4.77 8.15 7.41
C SER A 58 -5.00 7.84 8.88
N CYS A 59 -4.29 6.84 9.41
CA CYS A 59 -4.48 6.37 10.78
C CYS A 59 -3.16 5.90 11.37
N GLY A 60 -2.92 6.19 12.66
CA GLY A 60 -1.78 5.64 13.38
C GLY A 60 -1.86 4.12 13.58
N CYS A 61 -3.00 3.52 13.22
CA CYS A 61 -3.22 2.08 13.28
C CYS A 61 -2.56 1.31 12.14
N THR A 62 -2.01 2.01 11.15
CA THR A 62 -1.36 1.42 9.99
C THR A 62 0.12 1.79 10.00
N THR A 63 0.99 0.79 9.92
CA THR A 63 2.43 0.99 9.82
C THR A 63 2.95 0.43 8.50
N VAL A 64 3.97 1.08 7.94
CA VAL A 64 4.48 0.79 6.61
C VAL A 64 6.01 0.78 6.65
N ASN A 65 6.62 -0.26 6.06
CA ASN A 65 8.07 -0.38 5.93
C ASN A 65 8.45 -0.75 4.51
N TYR A 66 9.45 -0.08 3.97
CA TYR A 66 9.95 -0.33 2.62
C TYR A 66 11.37 0.24 2.47
N GLU A 67 12.07 -0.19 1.41
CA GLU A 67 13.39 0.34 1.10
C GLU A 67 13.27 1.60 0.23
N ARG A 68 14.08 2.60 0.54
CA ARG A 68 14.09 3.86 -0.21
C ARG A 68 15.23 3.88 -1.21
N LYS A 69 15.23 2.93 -2.11
CA LYS A 69 16.22 2.85 -3.20
C LYS A 69 15.49 2.94 -4.54
N PRO A 70 16.18 3.34 -5.61
CA PRO A 70 15.56 3.40 -6.93
C PRO A 70 15.02 2.04 -7.36
N ILE A 71 13.80 2.08 -7.92
CA ILE A 71 13.17 0.92 -8.52
C ILE A 71 13.40 1.07 -10.03
N ALA A 72 14.25 0.22 -10.59
CA ALA A 72 14.55 0.31 -12.02
C ALA A 72 13.32 -0.02 -12.87
N SER A 73 13.33 0.45 -14.12
CA SER A 73 12.26 0.17 -15.05
C SER A 73 12.01 -1.34 -15.15
N GLY A 74 10.75 -1.74 -15.00
CA GLY A 74 10.36 -3.15 -15.04
C GLY A 74 10.60 -3.92 -13.76
N GLU A 75 11.26 -3.33 -12.77
CA GLU A 75 11.51 -3.99 -11.49
C GLU A 75 10.44 -3.68 -10.45
N SER A 76 10.49 -4.39 -9.34
CA SER A 76 9.50 -4.27 -8.27
C SER A 76 10.17 -4.05 -6.92
N THR A 77 9.46 -3.41 -6.02
CA THR A 77 9.82 -3.33 -4.61
C THR A 77 8.65 -3.85 -3.78
N THR A 78 8.96 -4.34 -2.58
CA THR A 78 7.95 -4.85 -1.66
C THR A 78 7.78 -3.89 -0.50
N ILE A 79 6.53 -3.60 -0.18
CA ILE A 79 6.16 -2.79 0.97
C ILE A 79 5.50 -3.69 1.99
N ASP A 80 6.05 -3.73 3.20
CA ASP A 80 5.44 -4.43 4.32
C ASP A 80 4.54 -3.47 5.07
N PHE A 81 3.31 -3.88 5.34
CA PHE A 81 2.40 -3.03 6.11
C PHE A 81 1.59 -3.85 7.11
N GLU A 82 1.14 -3.17 8.15
CA GLU A 82 0.31 -3.75 9.19
C GLU A 82 -0.89 -2.86 9.46
N PHE A 83 -2.03 -3.48 9.68
CA PHE A 83 -3.21 -2.80 10.20
C PHE A 83 -3.56 -3.41 11.55
N ASN A 84 -3.51 -2.59 12.61
CA ASN A 84 -3.87 -3.00 13.95
C ASN A 84 -5.31 -2.56 14.22
N SER A 85 -6.19 -3.54 14.43
CA SER A 85 -7.61 -3.28 14.65
C SER A 85 -7.96 -2.87 16.06
N ARG A 86 -6.97 -2.73 16.94
CA ARG A 86 -7.19 -2.36 18.34
C ARG A 86 -7.91 -1.02 18.43
N GLY A 87 -9.05 -1.01 19.12
CA GLY A 87 -9.85 0.21 19.25
C GLY A 87 -10.75 0.52 18.10
N GLU A 88 -10.74 -0.31 17.04
CA GLU A 88 -11.59 -0.14 15.88
C GLU A 88 -12.81 -1.04 15.97
N VAL A 89 -13.96 -0.57 15.50
CA VAL A 89 -15.21 -1.34 15.48
C VAL A 89 -15.96 -1.02 14.20
N GLY A 90 -16.52 -2.04 13.58
CA GLY A 90 -17.32 -1.90 12.38
C GLY A 90 -16.50 -1.83 11.11
N TRP A 91 -17.09 -1.32 10.05
CA TRP A 91 -16.42 -1.19 8.77
C TRP A 91 -15.35 -0.10 8.81
N GLN A 92 -14.15 -0.45 8.35
CA GLN A 92 -13.00 0.44 8.35
C GLN A 92 -12.45 0.60 6.94
N MET A 93 -12.11 1.83 6.59
CA MET A 93 -11.40 2.15 5.36
C MET A 93 -10.21 3.04 5.73
N LYS A 94 -9.00 2.54 5.56
CA LYS A 94 -7.77 3.29 5.85
C LYS A 94 -7.02 3.53 4.57
N LEU A 95 -6.32 4.66 4.49
CA LEU A 95 -5.59 5.08 3.29
C LEU A 95 -4.09 5.07 3.55
N MET A 96 -3.35 4.49 2.59
CA MET A 96 -1.90 4.64 2.50
C MET A 96 -1.60 5.40 1.19
N GLU A 97 -0.83 6.48 1.27
CA GLU A 97 -0.40 7.22 0.09
C GLU A 97 1.11 7.14 -0.03
N PHE A 98 1.59 6.82 -1.24
CA PHE A 98 3.02 6.74 -1.52
C PHE A 98 3.39 7.81 -2.53
N TYR A 99 4.35 8.66 -2.16
CA TYR A 99 4.80 9.77 -2.99
C TYR A 99 6.14 9.40 -3.63
N PHE A 100 6.22 9.55 -4.95
CA PHE A 100 7.41 9.23 -5.72
C PHE A 100 8.15 10.51 -6.09
N ALA A 101 9.49 10.41 -6.20
CA ALA A 101 10.31 11.53 -6.62
C ALA A 101 9.88 12.04 -8.00
N GLU A 102 9.79 13.35 -8.15
CA GLU A 102 9.46 14.00 -9.42
C GLU A 102 8.07 13.67 -9.96
N LYS A 103 7.20 13.13 -9.11
CA LYS A 103 5.79 12.86 -9.46
C LYS A 103 4.90 13.66 -8.52
N ASP A 104 3.90 14.33 -9.07
CA ASP A 104 3.01 15.19 -8.28
C ASP A 104 1.86 14.43 -7.62
N THR A 105 1.47 13.31 -8.23
CA THR A 105 0.32 12.53 -7.78
C THR A 105 0.76 11.28 -7.04
N PRO A 106 0.27 11.04 -5.81
CA PRO A 106 0.63 9.84 -5.07
C PRO A 106 -0.12 8.61 -5.56
N LEU A 107 0.43 7.45 -5.26
CA LEU A 107 -0.28 6.18 -5.36
C LEU A 107 -1.11 6.00 -4.10
N LYS A 108 -2.41 5.79 -4.24
CA LYS A 108 -3.33 5.61 -3.12
C LYS A 108 -3.73 4.16 -2.99
N ILE A 109 -3.50 3.58 -1.82
CA ILE A 109 -3.87 2.21 -1.50
C ILE A 109 -4.78 2.24 -0.27
N TYR A 110 -6.00 1.72 -0.44
CA TYR A 110 -6.97 1.63 0.65
C TYR A 110 -6.92 0.25 1.28
N ILE A 111 -7.09 0.21 2.59
CA ILE A 111 -7.29 -1.03 3.34
C ILE A 111 -8.73 -1.02 3.82
N GLU A 112 -9.48 -2.06 3.46
CA GLU A 112 -10.85 -2.23 3.90
C GLU A 112 -10.97 -3.46 4.78
N ALA A 113 -11.62 -3.31 5.92
CA ALA A 113 -11.88 -4.42 6.83
C ALA A 113 -13.13 -4.15 7.65
N GLU A 114 -13.80 -5.22 8.09
CA GLU A 114 -14.92 -5.13 9.02
C GLU A 114 -14.46 -5.72 10.36
N VAL A 115 -14.40 -4.88 11.39
CA VAL A 115 -13.92 -5.27 12.72
C VAL A 115 -15.11 -5.62 13.60
N GLU A 116 -15.11 -6.83 14.10
CA GLU A 116 -16.20 -7.35 14.95
C GLU A 116 -15.91 -7.25 16.44
#